data_d1a3058f6c62233ba64d4c810c24b00d
#
_entry.id   d1a3058f6c62233ba64d4c810c24b00d
#
_cell.length_a   1.000
_cell.length_b   1.000
_cell.length_c   1.000
_cell.angle_alpha   90.00
_cell.angle_beta   90.00
_cell.angle_gamma   90.00
#
_symmetry.space_group_name_H-M   'P 1'
#
loop_
_entity.id
_entity.type
_entity.pdbx_description
1 polymer ?
#
loop_
_entity_poly.entity_id
_entity_poly.type
_entity_poly.pdbx_seq_one_letter_code
_entity_poly.pdbx_strand_id
1 'polypeptide(L)'
;MEVLVKKAKDYLSLFLTMLKIGLFTFGGGYAMIVLLENEFVAKKKWIEKDEFLDVAAIAESTPGPIAINAATYIGYKNSGVIGSIIATLGICIPSFVIIYAISLFLDAFLSLTLVAYAFKGIQICVVYLILSAGLRMLKQMKKTAFNIIIISATIICMVVLSLFAVKFSTIFYILISGTLGVVVFLLGKLGKEEKQ
;
A
#
# COMPACT_ATOMS: atom_id res chain seq x y z
N MET A 1 17.35 -37.05 5.12
CA MET A 1 15.99 -36.96 5.70
C MET A 1 15.84 -35.80 6.70
N GLU A 2 16.78 -35.61 7.64
CA GLU A 2 16.74 -34.52 8.63
C GLU A 2 16.70 -33.11 8.03
N VAL A 3 17.47 -32.83 6.99
CA VAL A 3 17.51 -31.52 6.30
C VAL A 3 16.16 -31.16 5.66
N LEU A 4 15.49 -32.14 5.06
CA LEU A 4 14.15 -31.94 4.48
C LEU A 4 13.10 -31.66 5.56
N VAL A 5 13.17 -32.38 6.68
CA VAL A 5 12.26 -32.18 7.82
C VAL A 5 12.49 -30.81 8.47
N LYS A 6 13.74 -30.35 8.59
CA LYS A 6 14.06 -29.01 9.10
C LYS A 6 13.50 -27.92 8.20
N LYS A 7 13.73 -27.99 6.87
CA LYS A 7 13.16 -27.04 5.91
C LYS A 7 11.63 -26.99 5.95
N ALA A 8 10.97 -28.16 6.04
CA ALA A 8 9.52 -28.21 6.13
C ALA A 8 8.99 -27.55 7.41
N LYS A 9 9.67 -27.70 8.56
CA LYS A 9 9.34 -27.01 9.81
C LYS A 9 9.51 -25.48 9.68
N ASP A 10 10.57 -25.02 9.01
CA ASP A 10 10.82 -23.60 8.79
C ASP A 10 9.74 -22.96 7.90
N TYR A 11 9.32 -23.65 6.82
CA TYR A 11 8.22 -23.20 5.96
C TYR A 11 6.88 -23.15 6.70
N LEU A 12 6.58 -24.17 7.50
CA LEU A 12 5.36 -24.21 8.30
C LEU A 12 5.36 -23.10 9.36
N SER A 13 6.49 -22.88 10.03
CA SER A 13 6.65 -21.79 10.99
C SER A 13 6.46 -20.42 10.34
N LEU A 14 7.02 -20.21 9.14
CA LEU A 14 6.83 -18.97 8.37
C LEU A 14 5.36 -18.77 8.00
N PHE A 15 4.72 -19.80 7.44
CA PHE A 15 3.31 -19.75 7.04
C PHE A 15 2.38 -19.42 8.22
N LEU A 16 2.50 -20.16 9.33
CA LEU A 16 1.65 -19.95 10.50
C LEU A 16 1.86 -18.59 11.15
N THR A 17 3.10 -18.09 11.12
CA THR A 17 3.41 -16.77 11.63
C THR A 17 2.76 -15.68 10.78
N MET A 18 2.88 -15.77 9.46
CA MET A 18 2.25 -14.82 8.53
C MET A 18 0.73 -14.90 8.59
N LEU A 19 0.17 -16.10 8.69
CA LEU A 19 -1.26 -16.32 8.85
C LEU A 19 -1.79 -15.68 10.14
N LYS A 20 -1.06 -15.83 11.26
CA LYS A 20 -1.40 -15.17 12.52
C LYS A 20 -1.36 -13.65 12.40
N ILE A 21 -0.32 -13.09 11.77
CA ILE A 21 -0.22 -11.65 11.55
C ILE A 21 -1.37 -11.16 10.67
N GLY A 22 -1.67 -11.84 9.55
CA GLY A 22 -2.78 -11.50 8.66
C GLY A 22 -4.15 -11.57 9.33
N LEU A 23 -4.36 -12.50 10.27
CA LEU A 23 -5.62 -12.67 10.99
C LEU A 23 -5.85 -11.60 12.07
N PHE A 24 -4.81 -11.23 12.80
CA PHE A 24 -4.92 -10.36 13.98
C PHE A 24 -4.55 -8.91 13.73
N THR A 25 -4.25 -8.53 12.50
CA THR A 25 -3.89 -7.15 12.18
C THR A 25 -5.07 -6.39 11.62
N PHE A 26 -5.51 -5.39 12.39
CA PHE A 26 -6.52 -4.42 11.99
C PHE A 26 -5.87 -3.03 12.00
N GLY A 27 -6.17 -2.19 11.00
CA GLY A 27 -5.76 -0.78 11.03
C GLY A 27 -4.73 -0.31 9.99
N GLY A 28 -4.39 -1.16 9.02
CA GLY A 28 -3.57 -0.75 7.86
C GLY A 28 -2.11 -1.15 7.92
N GLY A 29 -1.38 -0.85 6.83
CA GLY A 29 -0.05 -1.38 6.55
C GLY A 29 1.02 -1.10 7.61
N TYR A 30 1.02 0.09 8.20
CA TYR A 30 1.99 0.45 9.24
C TYR A 30 1.84 -0.36 10.54
N ALA A 31 0.60 -0.67 10.95
CA ALA A 31 0.38 -1.53 12.12
C ALA A 31 0.93 -2.95 11.87
N MET A 32 0.80 -3.45 10.63
CA MET A 32 1.38 -4.73 10.23
C MET A 32 2.91 -4.71 10.21
N ILE A 33 3.53 -3.61 9.78
CA ILE A 33 4.99 -3.46 9.81
C ILE A 33 5.52 -3.59 11.24
N VAL A 34 4.89 -2.94 12.22
CA VAL A 34 5.29 -3.06 13.64
C VAL A 34 5.15 -4.50 14.14
N LEU A 35 4.10 -5.22 13.73
CA LEU A 35 3.93 -6.62 14.11
C LEU A 35 4.96 -7.53 13.45
N LEU A 36 5.29 -7.29 12.17
CA LEU A 36 6.35 -8.00 11.46
C LEU A 36 7.70 -7.76 12.13
N GLU A 37 8.04 -6.51 12.49
CA GLU A 37 9.26 -6.19 13.23
C GLU A 37 9.33 -6.97 14.55
N ASN A 38 8.28 -6.89 15.36
CA ASN A 38 8.25 -7.58 16.65
C ASN A 38 8.41 -9.09 16.50
N GLU A 39 7.78 -9.70 15.50
CA GLU A 39 7.83 -11.15 15.32
C GLU A 39 9.16 -11.61 14.71
N PHE A 40 9.66 -10.95 13.67
CA PHE A 40 10.84 -11.41 12.92
C PHE A 40 12.17 -10.84 13.42
N VAL A 41 12.18 -9.65 14.01
CA VAL A 41 13.39 -9.06 14.61
C VAL A 41 13.48 -9.41 16.10
N ALA A 42 12.46 -9.04 16.88
CA ALA A 42 12.56 -9.16 18.34
C ALA A 42 12.43 -10.61 18.84
N LYS A 43 11.42 -11.38 18.35
CA LYS A 43 11.14 -12.73 18.85
C LYS A 43 11.92 -13.81 18.12
N LYS A 44 11.79 -13.91 16.81
CA LYS A 44 12.41 -14.98 16.02
C LYS A 44 13.88 -14.71 15.68
N LYS A 45 14.29 -13.43 15.67
CA LYS A 45 15.66 -13.00 15.32
C LYS A 45 16.09 -13.53 13.95
N TRP A 46 15.16 -13.57 12.98
CA TRP A 46 15.45 -14.02 11.61
C TRP A 46 16.02 -12.90 10.76
N ILE A 47 15.78 -11.64 11.15
CA ILE A 47 16.24 -10.44 10.44
C ILE A 47 16.77 -9.47 11.48
N GLU A 48 17.86 -8.78 11.17
CA GLU A 48 18.42 -7.71 11.99
C GLU A 48 17.58 -6.43 11.87
N LYS A 49 17.64 -5.56 12.87
CA LYS A 49 16.81 -4.36 12.92
C LYS A 49 17.09 -3.41 11.75
N ASP A 50 18.36 -3.17 11.44
CA ASP A 50 18.75 -2.26 10.35
C ASP A 50 18.30 -2.81 9.01
N GLU A 51 18.41 -4.11 8.81
CA GLU A 51 17.90 -4.78 7.63
C GLU A 51 16.36 -4.70 7.53
N PHE A 52 15.66 -4.78 8.65
CA PHE A 52 14.20 -4.63 8.65
C PHE A 52 13.76 -3.21 8.22
N LEU A 53 14.53 -2.17 8.53
CA LEU A 53 14.28 -0.82 8.03
C LEU A 53 14.37 -0.74 6.50
N ASP A 54 15.33 -1.45 5.90
CA ASP A 54 15.43 -1.57 4.43
C ASP A 54 14.22 -2.30 3.86
N VAL A 55 13.77 -3.39 4.51
CA VAL A 55 12.54 -4.11 4.14
C VAL A 55 11.33 -3.18 4.13
N ALA A 56 11.18 -2.36 5.16
CA ALA A 56 10.09 -1.41 5.27
C ALA A 56 10.15 -0.35 4.15
N ALA A 57 11.33 0.22 3.89
CA ALA A 57 11.54 1.20 2.84
C ALA A 57 11.23 0.63 1.44
N ILE A 58 11.68 -0.60 1.15
CA ILE A 58 11.38 -1.29 -0.11
C ILE A 58 9.89 -1.58 -0.23
N ALA A 59 9.25 -2.04 0.86
CA ALA A 59 7.82 -2.34 0.86
C ALA A 59 6.97 -1.08 0.62
N GLU A 60 7.38 0.08 1.14
CA GLU A 60 6.73 1.37 0.91
C GLU A 60 6.93 1.90 -0.51
N SER A 61 8.10 1.68 -1.10
CA SER A 61 8.41 2.11 -2.47
C SER A 61 7.79 1.22 -3.55
N THR A 62 7.38 0.01 -3.18
CA THR A 62 6.78 -0.96 -4.09
C THR A 62 5.27 -0.74 -4.21
N PRO A 63 4.70 -0.60 -5.42
CA PRO A 63 3.26 -0.49 -5.59
C PRO A 63 2.52 -1.69 -4.99
N GLY A 64 1.52 -1.43 -4.12
CA GLY A 64 0.71 -2.46 -3.48
C GLY A 64 0.61 -2.31 -1.97
N PRO A 65 -0.08 -3.23 -1.28
CA PRO A 65 -0.20 -3.19 0.17
C PRO A 65 1.15 -3.41 0.85
N ILE A 66 1.62 -2.43 1.60
CA ILE A 66 2.94 -2.41 2.26
C ILE A 66 3.19 -3.71 3.05
N ALA A 67 2.20 -4.19 3.78
CA ALA A 67 2.33 -5.40 4.59
C ALA A 67 2.56 -6.67 3.75
N ILE A 68 1.92 -6.77 2.58
CA ILE A 68 2.10 -7.91 1.66
C ILE A 68 3.50 -7.82 1.03
N ASN A 69 3.92 -6.64 0.61
CA ASN A 69 5.25 -6.42 0.05
C ASN A 69 6.34 -6.77 1.08
N ALA A 70 6.20 -6.32 2.33
CA ALA A 70 7.12 -6.65 3.42
C ALA A 70 7.13 -8.16 3.71
N ALA A 71 5.96 -8.80 3.81
CA ALA A 71 5.86 -10.25 4.03
C ALA A 71 6.54 -11.05 2.91
N THR A 72 6.33 -10.64 1.66
CA THR A 72 6.96 -11.25 0.47
C THR A 72 8.48 -11.14 0.56
N TYR A 73 9.01 -9.98 0.92
CA TYR A 73 10.45 -9.77 1.06
C TYR A 73 11.03 -10.58 2.22
N ILE A 74 10.39 -10.57 3.38
CA ILE A 74 10.79 -11.39 4.54
C ILE A 74 10.83 -12.87 4.17
N GLY A 75 9.80 -13.34 3.46
CA GLY A 75 9.74 -14.71 2.97
C GLY A 75 10.88 -15.05 2.03
N TYR A 76 11.21 -14.15 1.09
CA TYR A 76 12.34 -14.31 0.19
C TYR A 76 13.67 -14.41 0.93
N LYS A 77 13.89 -13.51 1.86
CA LYS A 77 15.12 -13.48 2.67
C LYS A 77 15.28 -14.76 3.48
N ASN A 78 14.21 -15.27 4.07
CA ASN A 78 14.26 -16.45 4.92
C ASN A 78 14.45 -17.76 4.12
N SER A 79 13.82 -17.89 2.97
CA SER A 79 13.73 -19.17 2.26
C SER A 79 13.62 -19.03 0.72
N GLY A 80 14.10 -17.93 0.14
CA GLY A 80 14.09 -17.68 -1.29
C GLY A 80 12.69 -17.56 -1.88
N VAL A 81 12.54 -17.89 -3.16
CA VAL A 81 11.26 -17.76 -3.90
C VAL A 81 10.12 -18.55 -3.24
N ILE A 82 10.39 -19.76 -2.76
CA ILE A 82 9.38 -20.58 -2.08
C ILE A 82 8.93 -19.90 -0.79
N GLY A 83 9.87 -19.33 -0.03
CA GLY A 83 9.56 -18.55 1.17
C GLY A 83 8.68 -17.34 0.88
N SER A 84 8.93 -16.61 -0.22
CA SER A 84 8.07 -15.51 -0.67
C SER A 84 6.64 -15.95 -0.91
N ILE A 85 6.44 -17.03 -1.65
CA ILE A 85 5.11 -17.57 -1.96
C ILE A 85 4.39 -17.95 -0.68
N ILE A 86 5.05 -18.68 0.22
CA ILE A 86 4.48 -19.15 1.48
C ILE A 86 4.09 -17.97 2.39
N ALA A 87 4.96 -16.97 2.50
CA ALA A 87 4.71 -15.80 3.33
C ALA A 87 3.54 -14.97 2.80
N THR A 88 3.52 -14.72 1.49
CA THR A 88 2.46 -13.96 0.81
C THR A 88 1.11 -14.66 0.95
N LEU A 89 1.05 -15.97 0.70
CA LEU A 89 -0.17 -16.74 0.89
C LEU A 89 -0.62 -16.72 2.36
N GLY A 90 0.31 -16.90 3.29
CA GLY A 90 0.02 -16.90 4.72
C GLY A 90 -0.65 -15.61 5.19
N ILE A 91 -0.15 -14.44 4.75
CA ILE A 91 -0.70 -13.15 5.17
C ILE A 91 -2.01 -12.79 4.45
N CYS A 92 -2.22 -13.28 3.22
CA CYS A 92 -3.41 -12.98 2.41
C CYS A 92 -4.61 -13.87 2.72
N ILE A 93 -4.40 -15.16 3.03
CA ILE A 93 -5.47 -16.15 3.22
C ILE A 93 -6.50 -15.71 4.27
N PRO A 94 -6.15 -15.23 5.48
CA PRO A 94 -7.14 -14.85 6.46
C PRO A 94 -8.09 -13.76 5.96
N SER A 95 -7.53 -12.70 5.38
CA SER A 95 -8.32 -11.59 4.83
C SER A 95 -9.24 -12.07 3.69
N PHE A 96 -8.71 -12.91 2.80
CA PHE A 96 -9.50 -13.49 1.71
C PHE A 96 -10.66 -14.33 2.22
N VAL A 97 -10.42 -15.23 3.19
CA VAL A 97 -11.46 -16.10 3.76
C VAL A 97 -12.54 -15.28 4.46
N ILE A 98 -12.15 -14.25 5.25
CA ILE A 98 -13.11 -13.38 5.93
C ILE A 98 -13.98 -12.63 4.93
N ILE A 99 -13.37 -12.00 3.92
CA ILE A 99 -14.11 -11.25 2.89
C ILE A 99 -15.02 -12.18 2.10
N TYR A 100 -14.54 -13.37 1.73
CA TYR A 100 -15.32 -14.37 1.03
C TYR A 100 -16.53 -14.83 1.88
N ALA A 101 -16.31 -15.15 3.15
CA ALA A 101 -17.39 -15.54 4.05
C ALA A 101 -18.44 -14.45 4.20
N ILE A 102 -18.02 -13.18 4.34
CA ILE A 102 -18.95 -12.03 4.40
C ILE A 102 -19.71 -11.89 3.08
N SER A 103 -19.06 -12.09 1.93
CA SER A 103 -19.69 -11.94 0.62
C SER A 103 -20.84 -12.91 0.36
N LEU A 104 -20.79 -14.11 0.96
CA LEU A 104 -21.87 -15.11 0.84
C LEU A 104 -23.19 -14.67 1.48
N PHE A 105 -23.11 -13.78 2.49
CA PHE A 105 -24.26 -13.28 3.25
C PHE A 105 -24.45 -11.79 3.09
N LEU A 106 -23.76 -11.16 2.11
CA LEU A 106 -23.68 -9.70 2.00
C LEU A 106 -25.07 -9.05 1.84
N ASP A 107 -25.94 -9.60 1.01
CA ASP A 107 -27.29 -9.03 0.76
C ASP A 107 -28.14 -9.07 2.03
N ALA A 108 -28.13 -10.19 2.76
CA ALA A 108 -28.82 -10.34 4.03
C ALA A 108 -28.22 -9.40 5.09
N PHE A 109 -26.90 -9.23 5.11
CA PHE A 109 -26.20 -8.35 6.03
C PHE A 109 -26.49 -6.87 5.76
N LEU A 110 -26.50 -6.45 4.51
CA LEU A 110 -26.80 -5.07 4.10
C LEU A 110 -28.29 -4.70 4.27
N SER A 111 -29.18 -5.69 4.31
CA SER A 111 -30.61 -5.45 4.60
C SER A 111 -30.86 -4.99 6.04
N LEU A 112 -29.92 -5.24 6.95
CA LEU A 112 -30.02 -4.78 8.33
C LEU A 112 -29.76 -3.26 8.41
N THR A 113 -30.77 -2.51 8.86
CA THR A 113 -30.71 -1.04 8.91
C THR A 113 -29.50 -0.51 9.68
N LEU A 114 -29.13 -1.16 10.79
CA LEU A 114 -27.96 -0.80 11.59
C LEU A 114 -26.66 -0.92 10.79
N VAL A 115 -26.54 -1.99 10.02
CA VAL A 115 -25.38 -2.26 9.17
C VAL A 115 -25.27 -1.22 8.06
N ALA A 116 -26.39 -0.91 7.39
CA ALA A 116 -26.43 0.13 6.36
C ALA A 116 -25.98 1.50 6.90
N TYR A 117 -26.39 1.87 8.11
CA TYR A 117 -25.94 3.10 8.75
C TYR A 117 -24.45 3.05 9.14
N ALA A 118 -23.96 1.90 9.62
CA ALA A 118 -22.55 1.72 9.92
C ALA A 118 -21.68 1.89 8.65
N PHE A 119 -22.07 1.28 7.52
CA PHE A 119 -21.37 1.46 6.24
C PHE A 119 -21.39 2.91 5.75
N LYS A 120 -22.50 3.64 5.90
CA LYS A 120 -22.54 5.08 5.59
C LYS A 120 -21.56 5.87 6.46
N GLY A 121 -21.49 5.58 7.75
CA GLY A 121 -20.53 6.20 8.65
C GLY A 121 -19.07 5.92 8.23
N ILE A 122 -18.73 4.68 7.91
CA ILE A 122 -17.41 4.29 7.40
C ILE A 122 -17.09 5.05 6.11
N GLN A 123 -18.04 5.13 5.18
CA GLN A 123 -17.86 5.85 3.91
C GLN A 123 -17.52 7.33 4.14
N ILE A 124 -18.22 8.00 5.05
CA ILE A 124 -17.94 9.40 5.41
C ILE A 124 -16.53 9.53 6.00
N CYS A 125 -16.15 8.64 6.92
CA CYS A 125 -14.81 8.63 7.49
C CYS A 125 -13.73 8.44 6.43
N VAL A 126 -13.92 7.54 5.46
CA VAL A 126 -12.98 7.30 4.35
C VAL A 126 -12.83 8.55 3.49
N VAL A 127 -13.94 9.21 3.13
CA VAL A 127 -13.92 10.46 2.37
C VAL A 127 -13.14 11.54 3.13
N TYR A 128 -13.41 11.68 4.44
CA TYR A 128 -12.67 12.62 5.29
C TYR A 128 -11.17 12.33 5.33
N LEU A 129 -10.78 11.05 5.47
CA LEU A 129 -9.36 10.66 5.52
C LEU A 129 -8.65 10.96 4.20
N ILE A 130 -9.27 10.65 3.05
CA ILE A 130 -8.73 10.94 1.73
C ILE A 130 -8.56 12.46 1.54
N LEU A 131 -9.60 13.24 1.86
CA LEU A 131 -9.56 14.69 1.76
C LEU A 131 -8.48 15.27 2.67
N SER A 132 -8.41 14.80 3.92
CA SER A 132 -7.40 15.23 4.89
C SER A 132 -5.98 14.93 4.43
N ALA A 133 -5.74 13.74 3.84
CA ALA A 133 -4.46 13.38 3.27
C ALA A 133 -4.10 14.29 2.08
N GLY A 134 -5.04 14.53 1.16
CA GLY A 134 -4.84 15.44 0.03
C GLY A 134 -4.49 16.86 0.48
N LEU A 135 -5.21 17.39 1.48
CA LEU A 135 -4.94 18.71 2.03
C LEU A 135 -3.57 18.80 2.73
N ARG A 136 -3.12 17.74 3.41
CA ARG A 136 -1.77 17.68 4.00
C ARG A 136 -0.70 17.70 2.91
N MET A 137 -0.87 16.92 1.84
CA MET A 137 0.07 16.91 0.72
C MET A 137 0.16 18.28 0.05
N LEU A 138 -0.98 18.97 -0.17
CA LEU A 138 -1.01 20.34 -0.70
C LEU A 138 -0.29 21.36 0.20
N LYS A 139 -0.43 21.21 1.53
CA LYS A 139 0.25 22.09 2.50
C LYS A 139 1.77 21.88 2.52
N GLN A 140 2.23 20.66 2.33
CA GLN A 140 3.66 20.31 2.36
C GLN A 140 4.38 20.61 1.04
N MET A 141 3.63 20.79 -0.03
CA MET A 141 4.19 21.07 -1.34
C MET A 141 4.91 22.44 -1.39
N LYS A 142 6.04 22.49 -2.09
CA LYS A 142 6.72 23.76 -2.39
C LYS A 142 5.80 24.63 -3.26
N LYS A 143 5.45 25.81 -2.77
CA LYS A 143 4.56 26.77 -3.45
C LYS A 143 5.27 27.52 -4.59
N THR A 144 5.73 26.79 -5.59
CA THR A 144 6.25 27.37 -6.83
C THR A 144 5.07 27.67 -7.76
N ALA A 145 5.12 28.77 -8.49
CA ALA A 145 4.05 29.14 -9.45
C ALA A 145 3.73 27.98 -10.41
N PHE A 146 4.74 27.27 -10.88
CA PHE A 146 4.61 26.08 -11.72
C PHE A 146 3.78 24.97 -11.06
N ASN A 147 4.08 24.62 -9.80
CA ASN A 147 3.34 23.58 -9.07
C ASN A 147 1.88 23.97 -8.83
N ILE A 148 1.63 25.24 -8.50
CA ILE A 148 0.28 25.75 -8.28
C ILE A 148 -0.53 25.69 -9.58
N ILE A 149 0.06 26.12 -10.71
CA ILE A 149 -0.61 26.10 -12.01
C ILE A 149 -0.98 24.65 -12.42
N ILE A 150 -0.04 23.70 -12.32
CA ILE A 150 -0.29 22.31 -12.69
C ILE A 150 -1.40 21.71 -11.84
N ILE A 151 -1.33 21.87 -10.51
CA ILE A 151 -2.34 21.29 -9.62
C ILE A 151 -3.71 21.92 -9.87
N SER A 152 -3.78 23.24 -9.99
CA SER A 152 -5.03 23.94 -10.28
C SER A 152 -5.63 23.50 -11.63
N ALA A 153 -4.80 23.42 -12.66
CA ALA A 153 -5.22 22.96 -13.98
C ALA A 153 -5.73 21.50 -13.94
N THR A 154 -5.03 20.62 -13.21
CA THR A 154 -5.44 19.21 -13.05
C THR A 154 -6.78 19.09 -12.32
N ILE A 155 -6.95 19.83 -11.22
CA ILE A 155 -8.21 19.83 -10.45
C ILE A 155 -9.36 20.36 -11.31
N ILE A 156 -9.18 21.49 -11.98
CA ILE A 156 -10.20 22.07 -12.85
C ILE A 156 -10.56 21.11 -13.98
N CYS A 157 -9.57 20.51 -14.63
CA CYS A 157 -9.79 19.54 -15.69
C CYS A 157 -10.56 18.31 -15.20
N MET A 158 -10.20 17.76 -14.02
CA MET A 158 -10.93 16.64 -13.43
C MET A 158 -12.38 16.98 -13.10
N VAL A 159 -12.64 18.16 -12.53
CA VAL A 159 -13.99 18.62 -12.21
C VAL A 159 -14.82 18.81 -13.48
N VAL A 160 -14.26 19.50 -14.49
CA VAL A 160 -14.94 19.74 -15.78
C VAL A 160 -15.29 18.42 -16.47
N LEU A 161 -14.34 17.50 -16.62
CA LEU A 161 -14.59 16.22 -17.26
C LEU A 161 -15.58 15.34 -16.47
N SER A 162 -15.57 15.45 -15.14
CA SER A 162 -16.55 14.78 -14.28
C SER A 162 -17.96 15.32 -14.50
N LEU A 163 -18.11 16.65 -14.63
CA LEU A 163 -19.41 17.28 -14.92
C LEU A 163 -19.98 16.87 -16.29
N PHE A 164 -19.13 16.70 -17.29
CA PHE A 164 -19.54 16.23 -18.62
C PHE A 164 -19.65 14.72 -18.73
N ALA A 165 -19.54 13.98 -17.61
CA ALA A 165 -19.60 12.51 -17.56
C ALA A 165 -18.60 11.79 -18.51
N VAL A 166 -17.50 12.45 -18.88
CA VAL A 166 -16.46 11.88 -19.72
C VAL A 166 -15.63 10.92 -18.87
N LYS A 167 -15.63 9.63 -19.22
CA LYS A 167 -14.82 8.60 -18.55
C LYS A 167 -13.35 8.73 -18.96
N PHE A 168 -12.64 9.67 -18.36
CA PHE A 168 -11.19 9.84 -18.56
C PHE A 168 -10.42 9.15 -17.42
N SER A 169 -9.53 8.23 -17.77
CA SER A 169 -8.79 7.48 -16.75
C SER A 169 -7.80 8.36 -16.00
N THR A 170 -7.79 8.26 -14.68
CA THR A 170 -6.83 8.97 -13.80
C THR A 170 -5.37 8.69 -14.17
N ILE A 171 -5.08 7.54 -14.78
CA ILE A 171 -3.75 7.16 -15.26
C ILE A 171 -3.21 8.19 -16.27
N PHE A 172 -4.04 8.68 -17.18
CA PHE A 172 -3.61 9.69 -18.16
C PHE A 172 -3.24 11.02 -17.51
N TYR A 173 -3.95 11.44 -16.46
CA TYR A 173 -3.56 12.65 -15.72
C TYR A 173 -2.19 12.51 -15.07
N ILE A 174 -1.89 11.34 -14.48
CA ILE A 174 -0.60 11.05 -13.86
C ILE A 174 0.50 11.05 -14.92
N LEU A 175 0.29 10.39 -16.06
CA LEU A 175 1.26 10.33 -17.15
C LEU A 175 1.53 11.70 -17.75
N ILE A 176 0.49 12.49 -18.06
CA ILE A 176 0.63 13.82 -18.64
C ILE A 176 1.33 14.78 -17.68
N SER A 177 0.90 14.84 -16.42
CA SER A 177 1.54 15.72 -15.44
C SER A 177 2.96 15.28 -15.10
N GLY A 178 3.23 13.98 -15.06
CA GLY A 178 4.56 13.42 -14.85
C GLY A 178 5.52 13.73 -16.01
N THR A 179 5.09 13.53 -17.26
CA THR A 179 5.90 13.88 -18.44
C THR A 179 6.19 15.37 -18.52
N LEU A 180 5.20 16.24 -18.27
CA LEU A 180 5.40 17.69 -18.21
C LEU A 180 6.43 18.06 -17.12
N GLY A 181 6.34 17.43 -15.94
CA GLY A 181 7.31 17.67 -14.86
C GLY A 181 8.73 17.30 -15.25
N VAL A 182 8.92 16.14 -15.89
CA VAL A 182 10.24 15.68 -16.38
C VAL A 182 10.79 16.63 -17.47
N VAL A 183 9.96 17.01 -18.44
CA VAL A 183 10.38 17.91 -19.53
C VAL A 183 10.84 19.27 -18.97
N VAL A 184 10.06 19.87 -18.06
CA VAL A 184 10.44 21.15 -17.43
C VAL A 184 11.71 21.04 -16.61
N PHE A 185 11.90 19.92 -15.90
CA PHE A 185 13.12 19.65 -15.15
C PHE A 185 14.34 19.55 -16.06
N LEU A 186 14.23 18.80 -17.17
CA LEU A 186 15.32 18.64 -18.14
C LEU A 186 15.68 19.97 -18.83
N LEU A 187 14.67 20.75 -19.26
CA LEU A 187 14.89 22.06 -19.85
C LEU A 187 15.54 23.03 -18.84
N GLY A 188 15.12 22.99 -17.58
CA GLY A 188 15.72 23.78 -16.51
C GLY A 188 17.16 23.42 -16.20
N LYS A 189 17.54 22.14 -16.38
CA LYS A 189 18.93 21.68 -16.23
C LYS A 189 19.79 22.14 -17.40
N LEU A 190 19.33 21.97 -18.63
CA LEU A 190 20.05 22.40 -19.84
C LEU A 190 20.30 23.91 -19.85
N GLY A 191 19.32 24.71 -19.46
CA GLY A 191 19.48 26.16 -19.36
C GLY A 191 20.41 26.65 -18.23
N LYS A 192 20.81 25.79 -17.30
CA LYS A 192 21.83 26.07 -16.29
C LYS A 192 23.25 25.71 -16.75
N GLU A 193 23.39 24.68 -17.57
CA GLU A 193 24.66 24.26 -18.14
C GLU A 193 25.15 25.24 -19.23
N GLU A 194 24.25 25.94 -19.91
CA GLU A 194 24.59 26.99 -20.91
C GLU A 194 25.05 28.31 -20.30
N LYS A 195 24.89 28.50 -18.99
CA LYS A 195 25.25 29.75 -18.26
C LYS A 195 26.52 29.60 -17.40
N GLN A 196 27.21 28.47 -17.44
CA GLN A 196 28.55 28.29 -16.88
C GLN A 196 29.61 28.20 -17.96
#